data_e1e16fb107704b36e21080a719b0e6a3
#
_entry.id   e1e16fb107704b36e21080a719b0e6a3
#
_cell.length_a   1.000
_cell.length_b   1.000
_cell.length_c   1.000
_cell.angle_alpha   90.00
_cell.angle_beta   90.00
_cell.angle_gamma   90.00
#
_symmetry.space_group_name_H-M   'P 1'
#
loop_
_entity.id
_entity.type
_entity.pdbx_description
1 polymer ?
#
loop_
_entity_poly.entity_id
_entity_poly.type
_entity_poly.pdbx_seq_one_letter_code
_entity_poly.pdbx_strand_id
1 'polypeptide(L)'
;PNAITIVRILMAPIFLWMLLADGGSDGALRWWAAVIFIVAIATDGIDGYLARKYEIVTDLGKLLDPIADKVLTGFAFIGLSILGELPWWITIVVLIREVGITVYRFIVVSDHVLAAAWMGKLKTVAQAVALSLALLPLWDLVGEWIFWVNGVTMTIAVVLTIASGIDYVVTEVRAARARRAAASPTRDA
;
A
#
# COMPACT_ATOMS: atom_id res chain seq x y z
N PRO A 1 -0.30 -16.98 -11.99
CA PRO A 1 -0.05 -15.92 -10.99
C PRO A 1 0.69 -14.73 -11.59
N ASN A 2 1.87 -14.92 -12.21
CA ASN A 2 2.71 -13.82 -12.72
C ASN A 2 2.03 -12.94 -13.79
N ALA A 3 1.12 -13.49 -14.61
CA ALA A 3 0.41 -12.73 -15.64
C ALA A 3 -0.45 -11.61 -15.03
N ILE A 4 -1.11 -11.87 -13.92
CA ILE A 4 -2.00 -10.90 -13.26
C ILE A 4 -1.18 -9.79 -12.60
N THR A 5 -0.05 -10.13 -11.98
CA THR A 5 0.89 -9.16 -11.44
C THR A 5 1.44 -8.23 -12.53
N ILE A 6 1.81 -8.79 -13.70
CA ILE A 6 2.27 -8.00 -14.86
C ILE A 6 1.15 -7.09 -15.38
N VAL A 7 -0.07 -7.62 -15.54
CA VAL A 7 -1.23 -6.82 -15.96
C VAL A 7 -1.45 -5.65 -15.00
N ARG A 8 -1.37 -5.87 -13.69
CA ARG A 8 -1.51 -4.80 -12.68
C ARG A 8 -0.42 -3.73 -12.81
N ILE A 9 0.83 -4.11 -13.03
CA ILE A 9 1.92 -3.16 -13.26
C ILE A 9 1.65 -2.31 -14.51
N LEU A 10 1.12 -2.92 -15.57
CA LEU A 10 0.75 -2.20 -16.80
C LEU A 10 -0.51 -1.34 -16.63
N MET A 11 -1.45 -1.76 -15.80
CA MET A 11 -2.65 -0.97 -15.51
C MET A 11 -2.36 0.28 -14.67
N ALA A 12 -1.32 0.26 -13.84
CA ALA A 12 -1.01 1.39 -12.97
C ALA A 12 -0.70 2.70 -13.73
N PRO A 13 0.14 2.74 -14.77
CA PRO A 13 0.34 3.96 -15.55
C PRO A 13 -0.91 4.35 -16.36
N ILE A 14 -1.72 3.40 -16.83
CA ILE A 14 -2.99 3.67 -17.53
C ILE A 14 -3.96 4.35 -16.57
N PHE A 15 -4.11 3.80 -15.37
CA PHE A 15 -4.90 4.39 -14.28
C PHE A 15 -4.47 5.83 -14.01
N LEU A 16 -3.17 6.06 -13.79
CA LEU A 16 -2.65 7.40 -13.49
C LEU A 16 -2.91 8.37 -14.65
N TRP A 17 -2.68 7.93 -15.89
CA TRP A 17 -2.96 8.74 -17.08
C TRP A 17 -4.45 9.13 -17.16
N MET A 18 -5.37 8.18 -16.94
CA MET A 18 -6.82 8.46 -16.97
C MET A 18 -7.22 9.44 -15.87
N LEU A 19 -6.69 9.26 -14.66
CA LEU A 19 -6.95 10.14 -13.53
C LEU A 19 -6.48 11.56 -13.80
N LEU A 20 -5.27 11.74 -14.34
CA LEU A 20 -4.71 13.05 -14.64
C LEU A 20 -5.35 13.69 -15.89
N ALA A 21 -5.74 12.88 -16.89
CA ALA A 21 -6.44 13.36 -18.08
C ALA A 21 -7.85 13.86 -17.76
N ASP A 22 -8.50 13.32 -16.73
CA ASP A 22 -9.77 13.84 -16.22
C ASP A 22 -9.60 15.24 -15.60
N GLY A 23 -8.45 15.52 -15.01
CA GLY A 23 -8.09 16.84 -14.49
C GLY A 23 -8.98 17.35 -13.34
N GLY A 24 -9.67 16.44 -12.62
CA GLY A 24 -10.61 16.81 -11.56
C GLY A 24 -11.97 17.28 -12.06
N SER A 25 -12.32 16.95 -13.31
CA SER A 25 -13.66 17.24 -13.87
C SER A 25 -14.74 16.27 -13.42
N ASP A 26 -14.35 15.20 -12.70
CA ASP A 26 -15.21 14.11 -12.23
C ASP A 26 -16.00 13.42 -13.33
N GLY A 27 -15.41 13.39 -14.52
CA GLY A 27 -15.98 12.82 -15.73
C GLY A 27 -15.86 11.31 -15.84
N ALA A 28 -16.18 10.79 -17.03
CA ALA A 28 -16.13 9.35 -17.30
C ALA A 28 -14.73 8.75 -17.09
N LEU A 29 -13.66 9.50 -17.39
CA LEU A 29 -12.28 9.02 -17.18
C LEU A 29 -11.97 8.77 -15.72
N ARG A 30 -12.50 9.60 -14.81
CA ARG A 30 -12.34 9.42 -13.36
C ARG A 30 -13.04 8.15 -12.87
N TRP A 31 -14.27 7.91 -13.33
CA TRP A 31 -14.99 6.67 -13.03
C TRP A 31 -14.23 5.44 -13.50
N TRP A 32 -13.73 5.44 -14.73
CA TRP A 32 -12.93 4.32 -15.25
C TRP A 32 -11.61 4.16 -14.49
N ALA A 33 -10.91 5.24 -14.13
CA ALA A 33 -9.72 5.18 -13.30
C ALA A 33 -10.02 4.53 -11.94
N ALA A 34 -11.10 4.95 -11.27
CA ALA A 34 -11.53 4.37 -9.99
C ALA A 34 -11.85 2.88 -10.13
N VAL A 35 -12.59 2.48 -11.17
CA VAL A 35 -12.92 1.06 -11.43
C VAL A 35 -11.66 0.24 -11.66
N ILE A 36 -10.72 0.72 -12.50
CA ILE A 36 -9.44 0.05 -12.74
C ILE A 36 -8.67 -0.15 -11.44
N PHE A 37 -8.59 0.89 -10.61
CA PHE A 37 -7.91 0.82 -9.32
C PHE A 37 -8.54 -0.21 -8.38
N ILE A 38 -9.88 -0.17 -8.22
CA ILE A 38 -10.61 -1.08 -7.33
C ILE A 38 -10.48 -2.53 -7.81
N VAL A 39 -10.65 -2.78 -9.11
CA VAL A 39 -10.51 -4.12 -9.70
C VAL A 39 -9.10 -4.64 -9.52
N ALA A 40 -8.08 -3.82 -9.75
CA ALA A 40 -6.69 -4.21 -9.61
C ALA A 40 -6.35 -4.61 -8.15
N ILE A 41 -6.83 -3.84 -7.15
CA ILE A 41 -6.63 -4.18 -5.73
C ILE A 41 -7.43 -5.42 -5.33
N ALA A 42 -8.69 -5.53 -5.74
CA ALA A 42 -9.52 -6.68 -5.41
C ALA A 42 -8.94 -7.99 -6.00
N THR A 43 -8.45 -7.92 -7.23
CA THR A 43 -7.83 -9.05 -7.92
C THR A 43 -6.57 -9.53 -7.19
N ASP A 44 -5.74 -8.60 -6.66
CA ASP A 44 -4.55 -8.95 -5.86
C ASP A 44 -4.88 -9.80 -4.62
N GLY A 45 -5.93 -9.41 -3.89
CA GLY A 45 -6.39 -10.17 -2.74
C GLY A 45 -6.82 -11.60 -3.08
N ILE A 46 -7.51 -11.75 -4.20
CA ILE A 46 -8.02 -13.05 -4.68
C ILE A 46 -6.86 -13.92 -5.17
N ASP A 47 -5.97 -13.39 -5.98
CA ASP A 47 -4.84 -14.13 -6.54
C ASP A 47 -3.86 -14.58 -5.47
N GLY A 48 -3.54 -13.72 -4.53
CA GLY A 48 -2.71 -14.09 -3.39
C GLY A 48 -3.34 -15.19 -2.53
N TYR A 49 -4.66 -15.22 -2.40
CA TYR A 49 -5.38 -16.31 -1.73
C TYR A 49 -5.32 -17.61 -2.53
N LEU A 50 -5.61 -17.57 -3.86
CA LEU A 50 -5.58 -18.74 -4.73
C LEU A 50 -4.16 -19.32 -4.85
N ALA A 51 -3.15 -18.49 -5.04
CA ALA A 51 -1.75 -18.92 -5.15
C ALA A 51 -1.29 -19.69 -3.91
N ARG A 52 -1.67 -19.22 -2.72
CA ARG A 52 -1.38 -19.93 -1.46
C ARG A 52 -2.18 -21.23 -1.32
N LYS A 53 -3.46 -21.23 -1.73
CA LYS A 53 -4.33 -22.39 -1.62
C LYS A 53 -3.89 -23.55 -2.54
N TYR A 54 -3.35 -23.22 -3.71
CA TYR A 54 -2.93 -24.23 -4.70
C TYR A 54 -1.41 -24.44 -4.75
N GLU A 55 -0.66 -23.85 -3.83
CA GLU A 55 0.81 -23.96 -3.73
C GLU A 55 1.56 -23.58 -5.02
N ILE A 56 0.95 -22.74 -5.89
CA ILE A 56 1.52 -22.28 -7.17
C ILE A 56 2.22 -20.94 -6.95
N VAL A 57 3.14 -20.88 -6.00
CA VAL A 57 3.90 -19.66 -5.72
C VAL A 57 5.22 -19.71 -6.47
N THR A 58 5.44 -18.77 -7.40
CA THR A 58 6.70 -18.65 -8.15
C THR A 58 7.64 -17.65 -7.49
N ASP A 59 8.96 -17.83 -7.62
CA ASP A 59 9.93 -16.91 -7.03
C ASP A 59 9.86 -15.51 -7.68
N LEU A 60 9.56 -15.47 -8.99
CA LEU A 60 9.32 -14.21 -9.70
C LEU A 60 8.08 -13.48 -9.16
N GLY A 61 6.99 -14.20 -8.87
CA GLY A 61 5.78 -13.64 -8.26
C GLY A 61 6.06 -13.05 -6.89
N LYS A 62 6.77 -13.76 -6.02
CA LYS A 62 7.18 -13.26 -4.69
C LYS A 62 7.93 -11.92 -4.74
N LEU A 63 8.69 -11.69 -5.82
CA LEU A 63 9.44 -10.45 -6.02
C LEU A 63 8.58 -9.34 -6.61
N LEU A 64 7.73 -9.66 -7.60
CA LEU A 64 6.93 -8.68 -8.35
C LEU A 64 5.67 -8.22 -7.60
N ASP A 65 5.02 -9.09 -6.81
CA ASP A 65 3.79 -8.76 -6.09
C ASP A 65 3.96 -7.55 -5.14
N PRO A 66 5.00 -7.47 -4.28
CA PRO A 66 5.21 -6.30 -3.44
C PRO A 66 5.48 -5.01 -4.23
N ILE A 67 6.04 -5.12 -5.44
CA ILE A 67 6.31 -3.97 -6.30
C ILE A 67 5.02 -3.50 -6.96
N ALA A 68 4.23 -4.42 -7.53
CA ALA A 68 2.98 -4.11 -8.22
C ALA A 68 1.97 -3.41 -7.29
N ASP A 69 1.79 -3.92 -6.07
CA ASP A 69 0.93 -3.31 -5.05
C ASP A 69 1.38 -1.88 -4.73
N LYS A 70 2.67 -1.67 -4.54
CA LYS A 70 3.24 -0.36 -4.20
C LYS A 70 3.18 0.65 -5.35
N VAL A 71 3.33 0.20 -6.59
CA VAL A 71 3.24 1.08 -7.77
C VAL A 71 1.81 1.59 -7.94
N LEU A 72 0.81 0.71 -7.84
CA LEU A 72 -0.59 1.09 -8.01
C LEU A 72 -1.05 2.06 -6.91
N THR A 73 -0.83 1.71 -5.64
CA THR A 73 -1.21 2.56 -4.50
C THR A 73 -0.41 3.86 -4.48
N GLY A 74 0.89 3.81 -4.79
CA GLY A 74 1.75 5.00 -4.91
C GLY A 74 1.27 5.97 -5.98
N PHE A 75 0.89 5.47 -7.16
CA PHE A 75 0.34 6.30 -8.23
C PHE A 75 -1.01 6.92 -7.85
N ALA A 76 -1.84 6.23 -7.06
CA ALA A 76 -3.08 6.80 -6.56
C ALA A 76 -2.82 7.98 -5.60
N PHE A 77 -1.90 7.82 -4.64
CA PHE A 77 -1.50 8.92 -3.77
C PHE A 77 -0.91 10.10 -4.54
N ILE A 78 0.00 9.83 -5.49
CA ILE A 78 0.62 10.86 -6.32
C ILE A 78 -0.42 11.56 -7.18
N GLY A 79 -1.30 10.81 -7.85
CA GLY A 79 -2.34 11.36 -8.73
C GLY A 79 -3.29 12.29 -7.98
N LEU A 80 -3.80 11.88 -6.81
CA LEU A 80 -4.65 12.71 -5.96
C LEU A 80 -3.91 13.97 -5.47
N SER A 81 -2.61 13.88 -5.18
CA SER A 81 -1.83 15.05 -4.78
C SER A 81 -1.55 16.02 -5.94
N ILE A 82 -1.34 15.52 -7.16
CA ILE A 82 -1.19 16.36 -8.36
C ILE A 82 -2.50 17.12 -8.63
N LEU A 83 -3.66 16.48 -8.46
CA LEU A 83 -4.97 17.11 -8.61
C LEU A 83 -5.31 18.08 -7.45
N GLY A 84 -4.47 18.16 -6.42
CA GLY A 84 -4.73 19.01 -5.24
C GLY A 84 -5.77 18.49 -4.27
N GLU A 85 -6.26 17.25 -4.46
CA GLU A 85 -7.26 16.61 -3.62
C GLU A 85 -6.67 15.98 -2.35
N LEU A 86 -5.35 15.74 -2.35
CA LEU A 86 -4.62 15.21 -1.21
C LEU A 86 -3.37 16.06 -0.94
N PRO A 87 -3.13 16.50 0.31
CA PRO A 87 -1.91 17.22 0.66
C PRO A 87 -0.65 16.38 0.42
N TRP A 88 0.35 16.96 -0.23
CA TRP A 88 1.61 16.28 -0.58
C TRP A 88 2.34 15.65 0.59
N TRP A 89 2.24 16.23 1.80
CA TRP A 89 2.89 15.66 2.96
C TRP A 89 2.38 14.25 3.30
N ILE A 90 1.08 13.97 3.06
CA ILE A 90 0.49 12.63 3.24
C ILE A 90 1.15 11.65 2.27
N THR A 91 1.19 11.99 0.99
CA THR A 91 1.80 11.17 -0.05
C THR A 91 3.27 10.89 0.25
N ILE A 92 4.03 11.91 0.64
CA ILE A 92 5.45 11.77 0.98
C ILE A 92 5.65 10.81 2.16
N VAL A 93 4.91 11.00 3.26
CA VAL A 93 4.98 10.13 4.45
C VAL A 93 4.65 8.69 4.10
N VAL A 94 3.57 8.47 3.35
CA VAL A 94 3.17 7.13 2.92
C VAL A 94 4.24 6.49 2.04
N LEU A 95 4.71 7.19 1.00
CA LEU A 95 5.71 6.65 0.08
C LEU A 95 7.04 6.35 0.75
N ILE A 96 7.56 7.24 1.61
CA ILE A 96 8.79 6.99 2.37
C ILE A 96 8.64 5.72 3.20
N ARG A 97 7.52 5.55 3.90
CA ARG A 97 7.26 4.36 4.70
C ARG A 97 7.13 3.10 3.84
N GLU A 98 6.36 3.15 2.74
CA GLU A 98 6.13 1.98 1.88
C GLU A 98 7.43 1.52 1.20
N VAL A 99 8.16 2.43 0.60
CA VAL A 99 9.43 2.14 -0.06
C VAL A 99 10.50 1.76 0.97
N GLY A 100 10.62 2.53 2.05
CA GLY A 100 11.64 2.31 3.08
C GLY A 100 11.55 0.94 3.72
N ILE A 101 10.36 0.50 4.15
CA ILE A 101 10.18 -0.84 4.72
C ILE A 101 10.39 -1.93 3.66
N THR A 102 9.96 -1.71 2.43
CA THR A 102 10.15 -2.68 1.36
C THR A 102 11.65 -2.87 1.05
N VAL A 103 12.39 -1.79 0.87
CA VAL A 103 13.85 -1.83 0.64
C VAL A 103 14.55 -2.49 1.83
N TYR A 104 14.21 -2.10 3.06
CA TYR A 104 14.78 -2.71 4.26
C TYR A 104 14.58 -4.24 4.28
N ARG A 105 13.37 -4.73 3.96
CA ARG A 105 13.08 -6.17 3.88
C ARG A 105 13.87 -6.90 2.81
N PHE A 106 14.17 -6.26 1.69
CA PHE A 106 15.03 -6.86 0.65
C PHE A 106 16.49 -6.95 1.09
N ILE A 107 16.98 -6.01 1.90
CA ILE A 107 18.36 -6.00 2.38
C ILE A 107 18.54 -6.93 3.58
N VAL A 108 17.58 -6.93 4.52
CA VAL A 108 17.63 -7.71 5.75
C VAL A 108 16.69 -8.90 5.64
N VAL A 109 17.22 -10.02 5.12
CA VAL A 109 16.52 -11.31 5.15
C VAL A 109 16.47 -11.78 6.61
N SER A 110 15.36 -11.54 7.31
CA SER A 110 15.20 -12.02 8.69
C SER A 110 13.87 -12.76 8.87
N ASP A 111 13.96 -13.97 9.44
CA ASP A 111 12.84 -14.88 9.67
C ASP A 111 11.85 -14.41 10.78
N HIS A 112 12.06 -13.26 11.40
CA HIS A 112 11.33 -12.84 12.61
C HIS A 112 10.14 -11.87 12.39
N VAL A 113 9.57 -11.79 11.17
CA VAL A 113 8.59 -10.75 10.77
C VAL A 113 7.12 -11.09 11.14
N LEU A 114 6.86 -12.05 12.03
CA LEU A 114 5.48 -12.52 12.27
C LEU A 114 4.58 -11.53 13.05
N ALA A 115 5.12 -10.76 13.99
CA ALA A 115 4.30 -9.86 14.83
C ALA A 115 3.84 -8.58 14.10
N ALA A 116 4.69 -8.00 13.24
CA ALA A 116 4.36 -6.79 12.47
C ALA A 116 3.38 -7.03 11.30
N ALA A 117 3.03 -8.30 11.02
CA ALA A 117 2.18 -8.66 9.87
C ALA A 117 0.73 -8.20 10.01
N TRP A 118 0.18 -8.14 11.23
CA TRP A 118 -1.21 -7.77 11.49
C TRP A 118 -1.47 -6.29 11.20
N MET A 119 -0.67 -5.40 11.81
CA MET A 119 -0.76 -3.95 11.59
C MET A 119 -0.52 -3.58 10.12
N GLY A 120 0.41 -4.31 9.45
CA GLY A 120 0.66 -4.15 8.03
C GLY A 120 -0.55 -4.50 7.15
N LYS A 121 -1.29 -5.56 7.48
CA LYS A 121 -2.52 -5.94 6.75
C LYS A 121 -3.63 -4.90 6.95
N LEU A 122 -3.87 -4.50 8.20
CA LEU A 122 -4.90 -3.51 8.53
C LEU A 122 -4.66 -2.18 7.81
N LYS A 123 -3.41 -1.70 7.80
CA LYS A 123 -2.99 -0.52 7.06
C LYS A 123 -3.30 -0.64 5.56
N THR A 124 -2.96 -1.77 4.93
CA THR A 124 -3.17 -1.97 3.48
C THR A 124 -4.65 -1.94 3.14
N VAL A 125 -5.50 -2.59 3.94
CA VAL A 125 -6.97 -2.54 3.77
C VAL A 125 -7.48 -1.10 3.95
N ALA A 126 -7.04 -0.39 4.98
CA ALA A 126 -7.46 0.98 5.22
C ALA A 126 -7.04 1.93 4.07
N GLN A 127 -5.83 1.79 3.54
CA GLN A 127 -5.38 2.55 2.37
C GLN A 127 -6.20 2.21 1.13
N ALA A 128 -6.47 0.93 0.87
CA ALA A 128 -7.29 0.50 -0.27
C ALA A 128 -8.70 1.12 -0.20
N VAL A 129 -9.35 1.07 0.95
CA VAL A 129 -10.68 1.67 1.16
C VAL A 129 -10.62 3.18 1.00
N ALA A 130 -9.69 3.87 1.67
CA ALA A 130 -9.57 5.32 1.62
C ALA A 130 -9.31 5.84 0.21
N LEU A 131 -8.39 5.19 -0.54
CA LEU A 131 -8.08 5.55 -1.92
C LEU A 131 -9.27 5.25 -2.85
N SER A 132 -9.95 4.11 -2.68
CA SER A 132 -11.13 3.77 -3.50
C SER A 132 -12.24 4.81 -3.32
N LEU A 133 -12.50 5.24 -2.09
CA LEU A 133 -13.49 6.28 -1.81
C LEU A 133 -13.07 7.65 -2.36
N ALA A 134 -11.79 8.02 -2.23
CA ALA A 134 -11.28 9.28 -2.73
C ALA A 134 -11.26 9.37 -4.27
N LEU A 135 -11.04 8.23 -4.95
CA LEU A 135 -11.03 8.17 -6.41
C LEU A 135 -12.44 8.22 -7.02
N LEU A 136 -13.44 7.68 -6.34
CA LEU A 136 -14.82 7.68 -6.81
C LEU A 136 -15.45 9.06 -6.66
N PRO A 137 -15.94 9.70 -7.74
CA PRO A 137 -16.63 10.97 -7.67
C PRO A 137 -18.07 10.76 -7.17
N LEU A 138 -18.21 10.44 -5.87
CA LEU A 138 -19.49 10.09 -5.27
C LEU A 138 -20.33 11.31 -4.83
N TRP A 139 -19.72 12.48 -4.72
CA TRP A 139 -20.37 13.68 -4.20
C TRP A 139 -21.61 14.10 -5.02
N ASP A 140 -21.58 13.87 -6.35
CA ASP A 140 -22.74 14.09 -7.23
C ASP A 140 -23.92 13.13 -6.96
N LEU A 141 -23.63 11.93 -6.43
CA LEU A 141 -24.63 10.89 -6.21
C LEU A 141 -25.19 10.92 -4.79
N VAL A 142 -24.33 11.18 -3.80
CA VAL A 142 -24.69 11.05 -2.37
C VAL A 142 -24.61 12.37 -1.61
N GLY A 143 -24.10 13.44 -2.23
CA GLY A 143 -23.95 14.75 -1.62
C GLY A 143 -22.61 15.01 -0.92
N GLU A 144 -22.42 16.23 -0.44
CA GLU A 144 -21.13 16.72 0.08
C GLU A 144 -20.63 16.02 1.36
N TRP A 145 -21.49 15.33 2.09
CA TRP A 145 -21.09 14.61 3.30
C TRP A 145 -20.02 13.53 3.03
N ILE A 146 -19.90 13.08 1.77
CA ILE A 146 -18.88 12.10 1.36
C ILE A 146 -17.47 12.63 1.58
N PHE A 147 -17.23 13.94 1.49
CA PHE A 147 -15.91 14.53 1.76
C PHE A 147 -15.46 14.30 3.21
N TRP A 148 -16.42 14.31 4.17
CA TRP A 148 -16.11 13.95 5.56
C TRP A 148 -15.73 12.47 5.69
N VAL A 149 -16.41 11.57 4.99
CA VAL A 149 -16.07 10.15 4.98
C VAL A 149 -14.69 9.94 4.37
N ASN A 150 -14.41 10.59 3.25
CA ASN A 150 -13.08 10.53 2.61
C ASN A 150 -11.98 11.05 3.55
N GLY A 151 -12.22 12.18 4.21
CA GLY A 151 -11.29 12.75 5.20
C GLY A 151 -11.03 11.81 6.38
N VAL A 152 -12.08 11.23 6.95
CA VAL A 152 -11.98 10.30 8.08
C VAL A 152 -11.25 9.01 7.66
N THR A 153 -11.64 8.39 6.56
CA THR A 153 -11.02 7.14 6.09
C THR A 153 -9.56 7.34 5.70
N MET A 154 -9.23 8.46 5.07
CA MET A 154 -7.85 8.82 4.74
C MET A 154 -7.03 9.08 6.01
N THR A 155 -7.58 9.77 7.00
CA THR A 155 -6.92 9.99 8.29
C THR A 155 -6.63 8.66 8.99
N ILE A 156 -7.60 7.74 9.04
CA ILE A 156 -7.40 6.40 9.59
C ILE A 156 -6.28 5.66 8.85
N ALA A 157 -6.28 5.69 7.51
CA ALA A 157 -5.24 5.05 6.69
C ALA A 157 -3.85 5.62 6.98
N VAL A 158 -3.72 6.94 7.13
CA VAL A 158 -2.45 7.61 7.45
C VAL A 158 -1.98 7.26 8.86
N VAL A 159 -2.86 7.32 9.86
CA VAL A 159 -2.54 6.96 11.25
C VAL A 159 -2.07 5.51 11.33
N LEU A 160 -2.78 4.57 10.70
CA LEU A 160 -2.37 3.17 10.66
C LEU A 160 -1.05 2.97 9.91
N THR A 161 -0.79 3.76 8.87
CA THR A 161 0.46 3.73 8.13
C THR A 161 1.63 4.15 9.01
N ILE A 162 1.49 5.25 9.75
CA ILE A 162 2.52 5.75 10.66
C ILE A 162 2.71 4.77 11.83
N ALA A 163 1.62 4.34 12.48
CA ALA A 163 1.67 3.41 13.60
C ALA A 163 2.35 2.09 13.23
N SER A 164 1.99 1.50 12.07
CA SER A 164 2.63 0.28 11.59
C SER A 164 4.10 0.48 11.19
N GLY A 165 4.48 1.68 10.76
CA GLY A 165 5.88 2.04 10.50
C GLY A 165 6.70 2.09 11.79
N ILE A 166 6.17 2.74 12.82
CA ILE A 166 6.82 2.83 14.15
C ILE A 166 6.94 1.44 14.77
N ASP A 167 5.86 0.65 14.77
CA ASP A 167 5.86 -0.71 15.30
C ASP A 167 6.93 -1.58 14.62
N TYR A 168 7.06 -1.48 13.30
CA TYR A 168 8.09 -2.17 12.55
C TYR A 168 9.50 -1.79 13.00
N VAL A 169 9.80 -0.49 13.10
CA VAL A 169 11.13 0.02 13.53
C VAL A 169 11.43 -0.41 14.96
N VAL A 170 10.46 -0.29 15.88
CA VAL A 170 10.63 -0.70 17.28
C VAL A 170 10.92 -2.20 17.39
N THR A 171 10.20 -3.02 16.65
CA THR A 171 10.41 -4.48 16.65
C THR A 171 11.79 -4.85 16.12
N GLU A 172 12.24 -4.24 15.04
CA GLU A 172 13.57 -4.49 14.46
C GLU A 172 14.71 -4.02 15.40
N VAL A 173 14.56 -2.84 16.01
CA VAL A 173 15.56 -2.35 17.00
C VAL A 173 15.66 -3.29 18.20
N ARG A 174 14.52 -3.79 18.70
CA ARG A 174 14.51 -4.76 19.81
C ARG A 174 15.18 -6.08 19.41
N ALA A 175 14.88 -6.60 18.23
CA ALA A 175 15.51 -7.81 17.71
C ALA A 175 17.03 -7.63 17.51
N ALA A 176 17.46 -6.51 16.97
CA ALA A 176 18.90 -6.20 16.81
C ALA A 176 19.63 -6.10 18.17
N ARG A 177 19.01 -5.49 19.18
CA ARG A 177 19.59 -5.43 20.54
C ARG A 177 19.69 -6.81 21.17
N ALA A 178 18.67 -7.66 21.04
CA ALA A 178 18.68 -9.02 21.56
C ALA A 178 19.80 -9.88 20.92
N ARG A 179 19.98 -9.76 19.59
CA ARG A 179 21.09 -10.44 18.88
C ARG A 179 22.48 -9.99 19.38
N ARG A 180 22.67 -8.70 19.61
CA ARG A 180 23.93 -8.15 20.15
C ARG A 180 24.19 -8.64 21.56
N ALA A 181 23.18 -8.70 22.42
CA ALA A 181 23.31 -9.23 23.77
C ALA A 181 23.66 -10.73 23.77
N ALA A 182 23.07 -11.53 22.90
CA ALA A 182 23.37 -12.95 22.74
C ALA A 182 24.76 -13.23 22.14
N ALA A 183 25.30 -12.29 21.35
CA ALA A 183 26.62 -12.41 20.73
C ALA A 183 27.77 -11.91 21.62
N SER A 184 27.49 -11.28 22.77
CA SER A 184 28.50 -10.90 23.74
C SER A 184 28.86 -12.13 24.58
N PRO A 185 30.07 -12.77 24.45
CA PRO A 185 30.48 -13.85 25.33
C PRO A 185 30.60 -13.31 26.74
N THR A 186 30.00 -14.04 27.70
CA THR A 186 30.23 -13.83 29.15
C THR A 186 31.74 -13.78 29.39
N ARG A 187 32.22 -12.58 29.63
CA ARG A 187 33.61 -12.34 30.08
C ARG A 187 33.62 -12.51 31.58
N ASP A 188 33.39 -13.73 32.05
CA ASP A 188 33.58 -14.13 33.44
C ASP A 188 34.19 -15.54 33.46
N ALA A 189 35.51 -15.59 33.50
CA ALA A 189 36.32 -16.68 34.05
C ALA A 189 37.65 -16.10 34.56
#